data_93fe894228fb978bba249f2ed5e2d0fc
#
_entry.id   93fe894228fb978bba249f2ed5e2d0fc
#
_cell.length_a   1.000
_cell.length_b   1.000
_cell.length_c   1.000
_cell.angle_alpha   90.00
_cell.angle_beta   90.00
_cell.angle_gamma   90.00
#
_symmetry.space_group_name_H-M   'P 1'
#
loop_
_entity.id
_entity.type
_entity.pdbx_description
1 polymer ?
#
loop_
_entity_poly.entity_id
_entity_poly.type
_entity_poly.pdbx_seq_one_letter_code
_entity_poly.pdbx_strand_id
1 'polypeptide(L)'
;MLCDVEVVNKNPKYRIIKYNDEYLMIDLVSTWLTLFLPMMNWLIPKKYVKINKEEFENLNIVKPTKNRAFWPAAGGSVLFGVTFRKYTQFLNIQLEKNLVIAICCMIFLAVFTLFLYLNKKLKLHMFEDNKNDNDKIILIPTFKNICLSLIAYVFFGGFSIMLLSMLMTLNPQNIIGFLALFGMIAAFFIANRSSIIDKNVYAILRSKVVEK
;
A
#
# COMPACT_ATOMS: atom_id res chain seq x y z
N MET A 1 9.41 20.30 -9.08
CA MET A 1 9.22 21.20 -7.93
C MET A 1 8.98 20.33 -6.69
N LEU A 2 9.53 20.70 -5.53
CA LEU A 2 9.27 20.00 -4.27
C LEU A 2 7.95 20.52 -3.69
N CYS A 3 7.02 19.62 -3.41
CA CYS A 3 5.67 19.95 -2.93
C CYS A 3 5.37 19.20 -1.64
N ASP A 4 4.65 19.87 -0.73
CA ASP A 4 4.14 19.24 0.48
C ASP A 4 2.93 18.36 0.16
N VAL A 5 2.89 17.18 0.79
CA VAL A 5 1.82 16.20 0.62
C VAL A 5 0.96 16.14 1.86
N GLU A 6 -0.33 16.29 1.69
CA GLU A 6 -1.31 16.16 2.76
C GLU A 6 -2.18 14.92 2.59
N VAL A 7 -2.52 14.30 3.71
CA VAL A 7 -3.25 13.03 3.76
C VAL A 7 -4.72 13.28 4.03
N VAL A 8 -5.59 12.81 3.15
CA VAL A 8 -7.04 12.83 3.38
C VAL A 8 -7.41 11.80 4.44
N ASN A 9 -8.19 12.20 5.46
CA ASN A 9 -8.60 11.33 6.56
C ASN A 9 -9.36 10.10 6.05
N LYS A 10 -8.98 8.93 6.59
CA LYS A 10 -9.59 7.61 6.26
C LYS A 10 -9.59 7.25 4.77
N ASN A 11 -8.91 8.03 3.91
CA ASN A 11 -8.81 7.73 2.49
C ASN A 11 -7.36 7.69 2.00
N PRO A 12 -6.69 6.53 2.13
CA PRO A 12 -5.30 6.37 1.69
C PRO A 12 -5.13 6.35 0.16
N LYS A 13 -6.24 6.39 -0.59
CA LYS A 13 -6.21 6.39 -2.06
C LYS A 13 -5.79 7.74 -2.61
N TYR A 14 -6.23 8.82 -1.99
CA TYR A 14 -5.99 10.18 -2.47
C TYR A 14 -4.98 10.92 -1.62
N ARG A 15 -4.24 11.83 -2.26
CA ARG A 15 -3.34 12.80 -1.61
C ARG A 15 -3.60 14.18 -2.20
N ILE A 16 -3.37 15.19 -1.38
CA ILE A 16 -3.44 16.57 -1.81
C ILE A 16 -2.01 17.12 -1.80
N ILE A 17 -1.63 17.79 -2.87
CA ILE A 17 -0.37 18.52 -2.95
C ILE A 17 -0.65 19.98 -3.21
N LYS A 18 0.15 20.85 -2.60
CA LYS A 18 0.17 22.28 -2.91
C LYS A 18 1.22 22.53 -3.99
N TYR A 19 0.76 22.96 -5.16
CA TYR A 19 1.59 23.25 -6.32
C TYR A 19 1.27 24.64 -6.86
N ASN A 20 2.24 25.58 -6.84
CA ASN A 20 2.05 26.98 -7.29
C ASN A 20 0.78 27.64 -6.71
N ASP A 21 0.57 27.53 -5.39
CA ASP A 21 -0.60 28.01 -4.65
C ASP A 21 -1.96 27.41 -5.05
N GLU A 22 -1.97 26.39 -5.91
CA GLU A 22 -3.14 25.58 -6.21
C GLU A 22 -3.11 24.27 -5.40
N TYR A 23 -4.30 23.79 -4.99
CA TYR A 23 -4.45 22.49 -4.36
C TYR A 23 -4.80 21.43 -5.42
N LEU A 24 -3.97 20.40 -5.53
CA LEU A 24 -4.17 19.32 -6.48
C LEU A 24 -4.44 18.01 -5.73
N MET A 25 -5.64 17.45 -5.91
CA MET A 25 -5.99 16.12 -5.41
C MET A 25 -5.55 15.07 -6.43
N ILE A 26 -4.81 14.06 -5.99
CA ILE A 26 -4.18 13.05 -6.85
C ILE A 26 -4.64 11.66 -6.43
N ASP A 27 -5.02 10.82 -7.40
CA ASP A 27 -5.27 9.39 -7.20
C ASP A 27 -3.95 8.61 -7.25
N LEU A 28 -3.51 8.09 -6.10
CA LEU A 28 -2.26 7.31 -5.99
C LEU A 28 -2.37 5.90 -6.59
N VAL A 29 -3.57 5.34 -6.67
CA VAL A 29 -3.79 3.94 -7.05
C VAL A 29 -4.56 3.89 -8.36
N SER A 30 -3.95 4.43 -9.42
CA SER A 30 -4.55 4.45 -10.76
C SER A 30 -4.55 3.10 -11.45
N THR A 31 -3.63 2.19 -11.10
CA THR A 31 -3.47 0.87 -11.75
C THR A 31 -3.20 -0.23 -10.73
N TRP A 32 -3.66 -1.45 -11.01
CA TRP A 32 -3.41 -2.63 -10.18
C TRP A 32 -1.92 -3.04 -10.15
N LEU A 33 -1.15 -2.67 -11.17
CA LEU A 33 0.29 -2.94 -11.25
C LEU A 33 1.07 -2.32 -10.09
N THR A 34 0.59 -1.22 -9.54
CA THR A 34 1.22 -0.54 -8.39
C THR A 34 1.20 -1.38 -7.11
N LEU A 35 0.34 -2.40 -7.03
CA LEU A 35 0.32 -3.34 -5.92
C LEU A 35 1.53 -4.29 -5.93
N PHE A 36 2.06 -4.60 -7.12
CA PHE A 36 3.17 -5.54 -7.27
C PHE A 36 4.52 -4.83 -7.33
N LEU A 37 4.59 -3.66 -7.96
CA LEU A 37 5.84 -2.95 -8.21
C LEU A 37 5.74 -1.50 -7.72
N PRO A 38 6.43 -1.13 -6.61
CA PRO A 38 6.40 0.23 -6.08
C PRO A 38 6.96 1.25 -7.06
N MET A 39 7.96 0.85 -7.89
CA MET A 39 8.55 1.72 -8.91
C MET A 39 7.53 2.16 -9.96
N MET A 40 6.56 1.32 -10.32
CA MET A 40 5.50 1.69 -11.25
C MET A 40 4.67 2.86 -10.71
N ASN A 41 4.57 2.98 -9.39
CA ASN A 41 3.87 4.07 -8.74
C ASN A 41 4.55 5.44 -8.94
N TRP A 42 5.86 5.46 -9.18
CA TRP A 42 6.64 6.68 -9.41
C TRP A 42 6.74 7.06 -10.89
N LEU A 43 6.66 6.07 -11.78
CA LEU A 43 6.83 6.26 -13.23
C LEU A 43 5.51 6.50 -13.95
N ILE A 44 4.40 5.92 -13.47
CA ILE A 44 3.10 6.07 -14.12
C ILE A 44 2.51 7.45 -13.80
N PRO A 45 2.19 8.26 -14.84
CA PRO A 45 1.49 9.52 -14.66
C PRO A 45 0.13 9.30 -14.00
N LYS A 46 -0.15 10.04 -12.94
CA LYS A 46 -1.40 9.97 -12.17
C LYS A 46 -2.33 11.08 -12.59
N LYS A 47 -3.62 10.80 -12.54
CA LYS A 47 -4.64 11.82 -12.76
C LYS A 47 -4.74 12.71 -11.53
N TYR A 48 -4.93 14.00 -11.75
CA TYR A 48 -5.20 14.95 -10.68
C TYR A 48 -6.41 15.81 -11.00
N VAL A 49 -6.97 16.39 -9.96
CA VAL A 49 -8.08 17.34 -10.02
C VAL A 49 -7.67 18.58 -9.22
N LYS A 50 -7.93 19.76 -9.76
CA LYS A 50 -7.78 21.02 -9.00
C LYS A 50 -8.96 21.15 -8.05
N ILE A 51 -8.68 21.49 -6.80
CA ILE A 51 -9.68 21.71 -5.76
C ILE A 51 -9.57 23.13 -5.21
N ASN A 52 -10.71 23.71 -4.86
CA ASN A 52 -10.76 25.03 -4.25
C ASN A 52 -10.37 24.97 -2.76
N LYS A 53 -10.03 26.14 -2.18
CA LYS A 53 -9.65 26.22 -0.76
C LYS A 53 -10.77 25.75 0.17
N GLU A 54 -12.04 26.06 -0.14
CA GLU A 54 -13.21 25.61 0.63
C GLU A 54 -13.36 24.08 0.58
N GLU A 55 -13.18 23.48 -0.59
CA GLU A 55 -13.18 22.03 -0.77
C GLU A 55 -12.05 21.35 0.00
N PHE A 56 -10.87 21.99 0.00
CA PHE A 56 -9.72 21.52 0.78
C PHE A 56 -9.97 21.56 2.28
N GLU A 57 -10.56 22.62 2.81
CA GLU A 57 -10.89 22.76 4.24
C GLU A 57 -11.99 21.77 4.68
N ASN A 58 -12.92 21.46 3.78
CA ASN A 58 -13.97 20.47 4.02
C ASN A 58 -13.44 19.01 3.99
N LEU A 59 -12.33 18.78 3.29
CA LEU A 59 -11.65 17.49 3.32
C LEU A 59 -10.89 17.37 4.66
N ASN A 60 -11.42 16.57 5.56
CA ASN A 60 -10.92 16.32 6.90
C ASN A 60 -9.44 15.84 6.84
N ILE A 61 -8.48 16.79 6.88
CA ILE A 61 -7.05 16.53 6.71
C ILE A 61 -6.46 16.06 8.02
N VAL A 62 -5.75 14.94 7.97
CA VAL A 62 -5.08 14.39 9.15
C VAL A 62 -3.73 15.07 9.35
N LYS A 63 -3.61 15.82 10.43
CA LYS A 63 -2.28 16.23 10.92
C LYS A 63 -1.53 14.98 11.39
N PRO A 64 -0.26 14.80 11.02
CA PRO A 64 0.54 13.66 11.44
C PRO A 64 0.68 13.65 12.97
N THR A 65 -0.03 12.72 13.62
CA THR A 65 0.13 12.49 15.06
C THR A 65 1.29 11.52 15.31
N LYS A 66 2.11 11.79 16.32
CA LYS A 66 3.13 10.83 16.76
C LYS A 66 2.42 9.56 17.23
N ASN A 67 2.57 8.48 16.47
CA ASN A 67 1.97 7.20 16.83
C ASN A 67 2.73 6.57 18.02
N ARG A 68 2.25 6.82 19.24
CA ARG A 68 2.85 6.28 20.48
C ARG A 68 2.53 4.80 20.69
N ALA A 69 1.56 4.25 19.94
CA ALA A 69 1.13 2.86 20.09
C ALA A 69 2.07 1.85 19.41
N PHE A 70 3.01 2.29 18.56
CA PHE A 70 3.89 1.40 17.83
C PHE A 70 4.75 0.52 18.75
N TRP A 71 5.42 1.10 19.74
CA TRP A 71 6.31 0.36 20.64
C TRP A 71 5.58 -0.64 21.53
N PRO A 72 4.45 -0.29 22.18
CA PRO A 72 3.64 -1.27 22.92
C PRO A 72 3.10 -2.39 22.02
N ALA A 73 2.68 -2.09 20.79
CA ALA A 73 2.21 -3.11 19.85
C ALA A 73 3.33 -4.06 19.41
N ALA A 74 4.52 -3.53 19.11
CA ALA A 74 5.68 -4.34 18.76
C ALA A 74 6.14 -5.23 19.93
N GLY A 75 6.25 -4.68 21.14
CA GLY A 75 6.58 -5.45 22.35
C GLY A 75 5.52 -6.51 22.67
N GLY A 76 4.24 -6.14 22.59
CA GLY A 76 3.12 -7.06 22.79
C GLY A 76 3.12 -8.22 21.79
N SER A 77 3.42 -7.97 20.52
CA SER A 77 3.49 -9.03 19.50
C SER A 77 4.61 -10.04 19.75
N VAL A 78 5.76 -9.58 20.25
CA VAL A 78 6.88 -10.47 20.62
C VAL A 78 6.50 -11.33 21.83
N LEU A 79 5.95 -10.72 22.89
CA LEU A 79 5.50 -11.46 24.07
C LEU A 79 4.42 -12.50 23.71
N PHE A 80 3.46 -12.13 22.88
CA PHE A 80 2.43 -13.02 22.39
C PHE A 80 3.05 -14.19 21.62
N GLY A 81 4.01 -13.92 20.71
CA GLY A 81 4.70 -14.96 19.93
C GLY A 81 5.47 -15.96 20.81
N VAL A 82 6.17 -15.49 21.86
CA VAL A 82 6.89 -16.35 22.82
C VAL A 82 5.91 -17.19 23.63
N THR A 83 4.84 -16.60 24.14
CA THR A 83 3.83 -17.32 24.95
C THR A 83 3.11 -18.38 24.12
N PHE A 84 2.76 -18.02 22.87
CA PHE A 84 2.05 -18.91 21.95
C PHE A 84 2.88 -20.07 21.43
N ARG A 85 4.23 -19.99 21.51
CA ARG A 85 5.15 -21.02 20.99
C ARG A 85 4.84 -22.41 21.55
N LYS A 86 4.43 -22.50 22.83
CA LYS A 86 4.06 -23.77 23.46
C LYS A 86 2.86 -24.45 22.79
N TYR A 87 1.95 -23.66 22.23
CA TYR A 87 0.70 -24.16 21.63
C TYR A 87 0.82 -24.42 20.13
N THR A 88 1.90 -23.97 19.48
CA THR A 88 2.07 -24.11 18.02
C THR A 88 2.12 -25.57 17.56
N GLN A 89 2.58 -26.47 18.41
CA GLN A 89 2.68 -27.92 18.09
C GLN A 89 1.28 -28.55 17.85
N PHE A 90 0.24 -28.04 18.51
CA PHE A 90 -1.14 -28.51 18.33
C PHE A 90 -1.77 -28.05 17.01
N LEU A 91 -1.13 -27.11 16.32
CA LEU A 91 -1.61 -26.53 15.07
C LEU A 91 -0.92 -27.13 13.84
N ASN A 92 -0.21 -28.23 14.03
CA ASN A 92 0.39 -28.99 12.94
C ASN A 92 -0.68 -29.86 12.26
N ILE A 93 -0.72 -29.79 10.93
CA ILE A 93 -1.63 -30.56 10.07
C ILE A 93 -0.80 -31.24 8.99
N GLN A 94 -1.24 -32.43 8.59
CA GLN A 94 -0.67 -33.13 7.44
C GLN A 94 -1.58 -32.90 6.24
N LEU A 95 -1.10 -32.18 5.26
CA LEU A 95 -1.84 -31.88 4.02
C LEU A 95 -1.04 -32.41 2.83
N GLU A 96 -1.79 -32.92 1.85
CA GLU A 96 -1.21 -33.23 0.55
C GLU A 96 -0.65 -31.97 -0.13
N LYS A 97 0.46 -32.12 -0.85
CA LYS A 97 1.14 -30.99 -1.51
C LYS A 97 0.23 -30.18 -2.42
N ASN A 98 -0.67 -30.85 -3.16
CA ASN A 98 -1.63 -30.18 -4.06
C ASN A 98 -2.60 -29.30 -3.27
N LEU A 99 -3.04 -29.76 -2.08
CA LEU A 99 -3.93 -29.00 -1.21
C LEU A 99 -3.23 -27.79 -0.60
N VAL A 100 -1.95 -27.93 -0.22
CA VAL A 100 -1.12 -26.80 0.26
C VAL A 100 -1.03 -25.73 -0.82
N ILE A 101 -0.73 -26.10 -2.07
CA ILE A 101 -0.67 -25.19 -3.20
C ILE A 101 -2.02 -24.47 -3.40
N ALA A 102 -3.12 -25.23 -3.37
CA ALA A 102 -4.47 -24.67 -3.53
C ALA A 102 -4.79 -23.63 -2.43
N ILE A 103 -4.46 -23.94 -1.16
CA ILE A 103 -4.65 -23.01 -0.04
C ILE A 103 -3.82 -21.75 -0.22
N CYS A 104 -2.55 -21.88 -0.60
CA CYS A 104 -1.68 -20.72 -0.83
C CYS A 104 -2.18 -19.83 -1.99
N CYS A 105 -2.67 -20.42 -3.07
CA CYS A 105 -3.31 -19.70 -4.17
C CYS A 105 -4.58 -18.99 -3.71
N MET A 106 -5.43 -19.64 -2.91
CA MET A 106 -6.64 -19.02 -2.36
C MET A 106 -6.30 -17.84 -1.44
N ILE A 107 -5.28 -17.95 -0.59
CA ILE A 107 -4.80 -16.87 0.27
C ILE A 107 -4.38 -15.67 -0.60
N PHE A 108 -3.56 -15.91 -1.63
CA PHE A 108 -3.12 -14.85 -2.52
C PHE A 108 -4.29 -14.16 -3.23
N LEU A 109 -5.21 -14.94 -3.80
CA LEU A 109 -6.40 -14.40 -4.49
C LEU A 109 -7.32 -13.64 -3.53
N ALA A 110 -7.52 -14.14 -2.30
CA ALA A 110 -8.34 -13.47 -1.28
C ALA A 110 -7.75 -12.10 -0.89
N VAL A 111 -6.44 -12.03 -0.65
CA VAL A 111 -5.77 -10.76 -0.35
C VAL A 111 -5.84 -9.82 -1.55
N PHE A 112 -5.55 -10.30 -2.75
CA PHE A 112 -5.58 -9.50 -3.98
C PHE A 112 -6.97 -8.92 -4.26
N THR A 113 -8.01 -9.76 -4.20
CA THR A 113 -9.40 -9.31 -4.41
C THR A 113 -9.86 -8.33 -3.33
N LEU A 114 -9.45 -8.52 -2.07
CA LEU A 114 -9.70 -7.58 -0.98
C LEU A 114 -9.11 -6.20 -1.30
N PHE A 115 -7.87 -6.13 -1.79
CA PHE A 115 -7.24 -4.86 -2.15
C PHE A 115 -7.91 -4.20 -3.35
N LEU A 116 -8.34 -4.96 -4.36
CA LEU A 116 -9.12 -4.42 -5.49
C LEU A 116 -10.48 -3.86 -5.02
N TYR A 117 -11.17 -4.59 -4.15
CA TYR A 117 -12.43 -4.15 -3.56
C TYR A 117 -12.27 -2.86 -2.75
N LEU A 118 -11.27 -2.80 -1.85
CA LEU A 118 -10.97 -1.59 -1.07
C LEU A 118 -10.62 -0.41 -1.96
N ASN A 119 -9.88 -0.64 -3.04
CA ASN A 119 -9.56 0.42 -4.00
C ASN A 119 -10.79 0.97 -4.70
N LYS A 120 -11.75 0.09 -5.04
CA LYS A 120 -13.04 0.51 -5.62
C LYS A 120 -13.91 1.26 -4.61
N LYS A 121 -13.99 0.79 -3.35
CA LYS A 121 -14.79 1.39 -2.29
C LYS A 121 -14.27 2.79 -1.87
N LEU A 122 -12.97 3.04 -1.96
CA LEU A 122 -12.34 4.30 -1.55
C LEU A 122 -12.45 5.42 -2.60
N LYS A 123 -13.24 5.25 -3.66
CA LYS A 123 -13.47 6.30 -4.65
C LYS A 123 -14.23 7.47 -4.04
N LEU A 124 -13.76 8.69 -4.30
CA LEU A 124 -14.43 9.93 -3.91
C LEU A 124 -15.19 10.47 -5.12
N HIS A 125 -16.47 10.79 -4.94
CA HIS A 125 -17.35 11.34 -5.97
C HIS A 125 -16.79 12.65 -6.55
N MET A 126 -16.36 13.55 -5.68
CA MET A 126 -15.73 14.81 -6.04
C MET A 126 -14.53 14.67 -7.00
N PHE A 127 -13.73 13.60 -6.87
CA PHE A 127 -12.62 13.32 -7.79
C PHE A 127 -13.11 12.80 -9.14
N GLU A 128 -14.10 11.93 -9.15
CA GLU A 128 -14.64 11.32 -10.38
C GLU A 128 -15.39 12.35 -11.24
N ASP A 129 -16.13 13.30 -10.62
CA ASP A 129 -16.90 14.31 -11.33
C ASP A 129 -16.04 15.39 -11.99
N ASN A 130 -14.94 15.78 -11.32
CA ASN A 130 -14.06 16.84 -11.79
C ASN A 130 -12.84 16.33 -12.57
N LYS A 131 -12.78 15.02 -12.83
CA LYS A 131 -11.65 14.38 -13.48
C LYS A 131 -11.54 14.74 -14.96
N ASN A 132 -10.46 15.43 -15.30
CA ASN A 132 -10.08 15.65 -16.68
C ASN A 132 -9.02 14.61 -17.11
N ASP A 133 -9.26 13.88 -18.21
CA ASP A 133 -8.36 12.82 -18.68
C ASP A 133 -7.01 13.33 -19.19
N ASN A 134 -6.93 14.63 -19.47
CA ASN A 134 -5.70 15.27 -19.98
C ASN A 134 -4.74 15.69 -18.86
N ASP A 135 -5.24 15.87 -17.65
CA ASP A 135 -4.44 16.39 -16.53
C ASP A 135 -3.71 15.26 -15.81
N LYS A 136 -2.40 15.18 -16.03
CA LYS A 136 -1.55 14.13 -15.45
C LYS A 136 -0.34 14.73 -14.74
N ILE A 137 0.04 14.08 -13.63
CA ILE A 137 1.20 14.44 -12.82
C ILE A 137 2.04 13.22 -12.49
N ILE A 138 3.35 13.37 -12.50
CA ILE A 138 4.29 12.35 -12.02
C ILE A 138 4.79 12.78 -10.65
N LEU A 139 4.73 11.87 -9.69
CA LEU A 139 5.19 12.06 -8.32
C LEU A 139 6.40 11.19 -8.08
N ILE A 140 7.53 11.82 -7.77
CA ILE A 140 8.77 11.12 -7.45
C ILE A 140 9.06 11.36 -5.97
N PRO A 141 9.10 10.30 -5.13
CA PRO A 141 9.45 10.43 -3.72
C PRO A 141 10.91 10.83 -3.55
N THR A 142 11.25 11.29 -2.35
CA THR A 142 12.64 11.60 -1.99
C THR A 142 13.50 10.34 -1.99
N PHE A 143 14.79 10.46 -2.22
CA PHE A 143 15.72 9.32 -2.28
C PHE A 143 15.65 8.42 -1.03
N LYS A 144 15.52 9.00 0.16
CA LYS A 144 15.35 8.26 1.41
C LYS A 144 14.15 7.31 1.37
N ASN A 145 13.04 7.77 0.83
CA ASN A 145 11.81 6.99 0.79
C ASN A 145 11.78 5.99 -0.37
N ILE A 146 12.50 6.27 -1.45
CA ILE A 146 12.79 5.28 -2.49
C ILE A 146 13.53 4.08 -1.86
N CYS A 147 14.63 4.34 -1.14
CA CYS A 147 15.38 3.29 -0.46
C CYS A 147 14.52 2.52 0.55
N LEU A 148 13.75 3.23 1.37
CA LEU A 148 12.86 2.60 2.36
C LEU A 148 11.80 1.72 1.71
N SER A 149 11.18 2.19 0.61
CA SER A 149 10.20 1.39 -0.15
C SER A 149 10.82 0.14 -0.77
N LEU A 150 12.04 0.23 -1.29
CA LEU A 150 12.75 -0.91 -1.87
C LEU A 150 13.13 -1.93 -0.79
N ILE A 151 13.60 -1.48 0.37
CA ILE A 151 13.90 -2.35 1.51
C ILE A 151 12.61 -3.07 1.95
N ALA A 152 11.50 -2.34 2.12
CA ALA A 152 10.22 -2.93 2.49
C ALA A 152 9.72 -3.94 1.43
N TYR A 153 9.89 -3.62 0.14
CA TYR A 153 9.54 -4.50 -0.97
C TYR A 153 10.30 -5.83 -0.92
N VAL A 154 11.62 -5.77 -0.78
CA VAL A 154 12.48 -6.96 -0.70
C VAL A 154 12.19 -7.74 0.57
N PHE A 155 12.00 -7.07 1.70
CA PHE A 155 11.70 -7.70 2.98
C PHE A 155 10.37 -8.47 2.92
N PHE A 156 9.25 -7.79 2.68
CA PHE A 156 7.94 -8.44 2.68
C PHE A 156 7.76 -9.44 1.53
N GLY A 157 8.28 -9.12 0.34
CA GLY A 157 8.25 -10.03 -0.81
C GLY A 157 9.13 -11.27 -0.58
N GLY A 158 10.36 -11.09 -0.13
CA GLY A 158 11.28 -12.18 0.17
C GLY A 158 10.78 -13.12 1.27
N PHE A 159 10.24 -12.54 2.37
CA PHE A 159 9.61 -13.34 3.43
C PHE A 159 8.37 -14.09 2.95
N SER A 160 7.55 -13.50 2.09
CA SER A 160 6.39 -14.18 1.51
C SER A 160 6.81 -15.40 0.68
N ILE A 161 7.86 -15.27 -0.14
CA ILE A 161 8.41 -16.36 -0.95
C ILE A 161 9.03 -17.44 -0.04
N MET A 162 9.76 -17.03 0.99
CA MET A 162 10.36 -17.95 1.96
C MET A 162 9.28 -18.76 2.70
N LEU A 163 8.22 -18.13 3.20
CA LEU A 163 7.11 -18.80 3.85
C LEU A 163 6.38 -19.75 2.90
N LEU A 164 6.16 -19.34 1.65
CA LEU A 164 5.56 -20.20 0.63
C LEU A 164 6.43 -21.46 0.39
N SER A 165 7.73 -21.26 0.20
CA SER A 165 8.68 -22.38 0.05
C SER A 165 8.66 -23.31 1.27
N MET A 166 8.66 -22.74 2.47
CA MET A 166 8.61 -23.49 3.72
C MET A 166 7.33 -24.34 3.84
N LEU A 167 6.17 -23.77 3.53
CA LEU A 167 4.89 -24.49 3.55
C LEU A 167 4.83 -25.62 2.53
N MET A 168 5.52 -25.48 1.39
CA MET A 168 5.58 -26.52 0.36
C MET A 168 6.58 -27.66 0.66
N THR A 169 7.59 -27.39 1.49
CA THR A 169 8.67 -28.36 1.77
C THR A 169 8.50 -29.08 3.10
N LEU A 170 7.92 -28.43 4.10
CA LEU A 170 7.71 -29.01 5.43
C LEU A 170 6.51 -29.97 5.46
N ASN A 171 6.66 -31.05 6.20
CA ASN A 171 5.59 -31.97 6.54
C ASN A 171 5.83 -32.47 7.99
N PRO A 172 4.94 -32.22 8.97
CA PRO A 172 3.64 -31.53 8.82
C PRO A 172 3.74 -30.00 8.64
N GLN A 173 2.74 -29.41 8.01
CA GLN A 173 2.58 -27.97 7.90
C GLN A 173 1.95 -27.40 9.18
N ASN A 174 2.25 -26.13 9.49
CA ASN A 174 1.66 -25.44 10.62
C ASN A 174 0.65 -24.39 10.16
N ILE A 175 -0.56 -24.38 10.76
CA ILE A 175 -1.63 -23.41 10.42
C ILE A 175 -1.14 -21.96 10.56
N ILE A 176 -0.26 -21.68 11.55
CA ILE A 176 0.33 -20.35 11.73
C ILE A 176 1.14 -19.92 10.51
N GLY A 177 1.77 -20.85 9.80
CA GLY A 177 2.48 -20.57 8.55
C GLY A 177 1.56 -19.99 7.47
N PHE A 178 0.34 -20.50 7.33
CA PHE A 178 -0.65 -19.96 6.39
C PHE A 178 -1.15 -18.59 6.82
N LEU A 179 -1.38 -18.36 8.13
CA LEU A 179 -1.74 -17.05 8.66
C LEU A 179 -0.61 -16.03 8.49
N ALA A 180 0.63 -16.46 8.71
CA ALA A 180 1.81 -15.63 8.48
C ALA A 180 1.95 -15.26 6.99
N LEU A 181 1.73 -16.21 6.08
CA LEU A 181 1.74 -15.96 4.64
C LEU A 181 0.67 -14.93 4.25
N PHE A 182 -0.56 -15.07 4.76
CA PHE A 182 -1.63 -14.07 4.56
C PHE A 182 -1.18 -12.68 5.02
N GLY A 183 -0.65 -12.57 6.24
CA GLY A 183 -0.19 -11.30 6.81
C GLY A 183 0.96 -10.68 6.03
N MET A 184 1.93 -11.50 5.56
CA MET A 184 3.08 -11.00 4.78
C MET A 184 2.68 -10.53 3.40
N ILE A 185 1.78 -11.23 2.69
CA ILE A 185 1.25 -10.78 1.39
C ILE A 185 0.44 -9.49 1.58
N ALA A 186 -0.38 -9.38 2.63
CA ALA A 186 -1.12 -8.16 2.92
C ALA A 186 -0.17 -6.99 3.22
N ALA A 187 0.87 -7.21 4.04
CA ALA A 187 1.89 -6.21 4.35
C ALA A 187 2.67 -5.78 3.09
N PHE A 188 3.00 -6.72 2.20
CA PHE A 188 3.62 -6.45 0.90
C PHE A 188 2.79 -5.50 0.05
N PHE A 189 1.48 -5.74 -0.08
CA PHE A 189 0.60 -4.86 -0.86
C PHE A 189 0.41 -3.49 -0.19
N ILE A 190 0.33 -3.44 1.15
CA ILE A 190 0.28 -2.18 1.91
C ILE A 190 1.56 -1.37 1.69
N ALA A 191 2.73 -2.00 1.79
CA ALA A 191 4.02 -1.35 1.60
C ALA A 191 4.14 -0.76 0.18
N ASN A 192 3.77 -1.53 -0.85
CA ASN A 192 3.81 -1.06 -2.24
C ASN A 192 2.84 0.10 -2.50
N ARG A 193 1.64 0.02 -1.94
CA ARG A 193 0.67 1.11 -2.02
C ARG A 193 1.15 2.37 -1.31
N SER A 194 1.90 2.20 -0.22
CA SER A 194 2.39 3.28 0.64
C SER A 194 3.69 3.91 0.13
N SER A 195 4.18 3.53 -1.05
CA SER A 195 5.45 3.99 -1.62
C SER A 195 5.51 5.51 -1.92
N ILE A 196 4.39 6.23 -1.82
CA ILE A 196 4.28 7.70 -1.96
C ILE A 196 3.57 8.28 -0.72
N ILE A 197 4.04 7.98 0.49
CA ILE A 197 3.52 8.56 1.75
C ILE A 197 4.49 9.63 2.29
N ASP A 198 5.17 10.33 1.45
CA ASP A 198 6.08 11.39 1.91
C ASP A 198 5.35 12.67 2.25
N LYS A 199 5.90 13.38 3.24
CA LYS A 199 5.52 14.77 3.46
C LYS A 199 5.87 15.64 2.27
N ASN A 200 6.95 15.31 1.55
CA ASN A 200 7.48 16.09 0.43
C ASN A 200 7.78 15.16 -0.74
N VAL A 201 7.27 15.51 -1.92
CA VAL A 201 7.49 14.80 -3.18
C VAL A 201 7.91 15.78 -4.28
N TYR A 202 8.67 15.30 -5.25
CA TYR A 202 8.91 16.04 -6.48
C TYR A 202 7.73 15.82 -7.43
N ALA A 203 7.04 16.93 -7.76
CA ALA A 203 5.89 16.92 -8.66
C ALA A 203 6.30 17.46 -10.04
N ILE A 204 5.97 16.72 -11.09
CA ILE A 204 6.19 17.09 -12.50
C ILE A 204 4.85 17.03 -13.21
N LEU A 205 4.30 18.20 -13.56
CA LEU A 205 3.09 18.28 -14.37
C LEU A 205 3.39 17.87 -15.81
N ARG A 206 2.57 17.00 -16.36
CA ARG A 206 2.60 16.60 -17.76
C ARG A 206 1.34 17.13 -18.43
N SER A 207 1.35 18.41 -18.83
CA SER A 207 0.35 18.93 -19.74
C SER A 207 0.63 18.34 -21.14
N LYS A 208 -0.39 17.82 -21.82
CA LYS A 208 -0.28 17.67 -23.27
C LYS A 208 -0.14 19.08 -23.85
N VAL A 209 1.01 19.34 -24.44
CA VAL A 209 1.12 20.45 -25.41
C VAL A 209 0.04 20.19 -26.45
N VAL A 210 -0.98 21.02 -26.48
CA VAL A 210 -1.94 21.03 -27.58
C VAL A 210 -1.12 21.54 -28.76
N GLU A 211 -0.61 20.62 -29.59
CA GLU A 211 -0.16 20.99 -30.93
C GLU A 211 -1.38 21.62 -31.63
N LYS A 212 -1.28 22.94 -31.83
CA LYS A 212 -2.17 23.70 -32.69
C LYS A 212 -1.77 23.48 -34.14
#